data_ac1b9194adbe9cd50fc590d3533293b0
#
_entry.id   ac1b9194adbe9cd50fc590d3533293b0
#
_cell.length_a   1.000
_cell.length_b   1.000
_cell.length_c   1.000
_cell.angle_alpha   90.00
_cell.angle_beta   90.00
_cell.angle_gamma   90.00
#
_symmetry.space_group_name_H-M   'P 1'
#
loop_
_entity.id
_entity.type
_entity.pdbx_description
1 polymer ?
#
loop_
_entity_poly.entity_id
_entity_poly.type
_entity_poly.pdbx_seq_one_letter_code
_entity_poly.pdbx_strand_id
1 'polypeptide(L)'
;MAGTRFTGVVVAPTALVVVARLVVAVLLYLTVLSVLAGGLYLVGLLLVGSGAWAFSMLGLAVATGGAFASVLLVWRLVDRRMLASLGLRSERAVLKWLRGAAVGALMMSAVVFGWFLLIGGASWTANPDPGRAAGAVALGFIGFFVQGPAEEVLFRGYVLENIRGKWGMTWGIGISAIAFSLLHTPNPGFGALPFINLVLFGVATALWKLRIDGGQLWGAFAIHSIWNWLQQVVFGLPNSGEASPPQDTLFSIVPNTSAAPWLWGGGFGPEGTLGATIVLLAVVAATLRVRPRGV
;
A
#
# COMPACT_ATOMS: atom_id res chain seq x y z
N MET A 1 -27.63 -22.32 -41.52
CA MET A 1 -26.22 -21.92 -41.45
C MET A 1 -25.74 -22.14 -40.01
N ALA A 2 -24.99 -23.21 -39.76
CA ALA A 2 -24.51 -23.59 -38.44
C ALA A 2 -23.24 -22.77 -38.11
N GLY A 3 -23.34 -21.90 -37.11
CA GLY A 3 -22.20 -21.13 -36.63
C GLY A 3 -21.23 -22.05 -35.87
N THR A 4 -20.08 -22.27 -36.44
CA THR A 4 -18.94 -22.94 -35.80
C THR A 4 -18.50 -22.16 -34.56
N ARG A 5 -18.88 -22.65 -33.34
CA ARG A 5 -18.27 -22.19 -32.08
C ARG A 5 -16.82 -22.70 -32.08
N PHE A 6 -15.86 -21.81 -32.28
CA PHE A 6 -14.47 -22.07 -31.94
C PHE A 6 -14.37 -22.23 -30.43
N THR A 7 -14.40 -23.46 -29.95
CA THR A 7 -13.98 -23.82 -28.59
C THR A 7 -12.45 -23.81 -28.57
N GLY A 8 -11.86 -22.61 -28.50
CA GLY A 8 -10.44 -22.49 -28.25
C GLY A 8 -10.15 -23.07 -26.85
N VAL A 9 -9.43 -24.19 -26.82
CA VAL A 9 -8.89 -24.73 -25.56
C VAL A 9 -7.96 -23.66 -24.98
N VAL A 10 -8.41 -22.97 -23.92
CA VAL A 10 -7.56 -22.01 -23.20
C VAL A 10 -6.54 -22.85 -22.44
N VAL A 11 -5.37 -23.07 -23.03
CA VAL A 11 -4.26 -23.77 -22.37
C VAL A 11 -3.80 -22.90 -21.21
N ALA A 12 -3.81 -23.45 -20.00
CA ALA A 12 -3.31 -22.75 -18.82
C ALA A 12 -1.83 -22.38 -19.02
N PRO A 13 -1.40 -21.14 -18.67
CA PRO A 13 -0.03 -20.70 -18.90
C PRO A 13 0.97 -21.59 -18.15
N THR A 14 2.13 -21.84 -18.76
CA THR A 14 3.21 -22.55 -18.10
C THR A 14 3.76 -21.72 -16.92
N ALA A 15 4.46 -22.38 -15.97
CA ALA A 15 5.11 -21.67 -14.87
C ALA A 15 6.07 -20.57 -15.36
N LEU A 16 6.84 -20.86 -16.42
CA LEU A 16 7.76 -19.91 -17.04
C LEU A 16 7.02 -18.66 -17.57
N VAL A 17 5.88 -18.83 -18.21
CA VAL A 17 5.06 -17.71 -18.72
C VAL A 17 4.52 -16.86 -17.55
N VAL A 18 4.08 -17.48 -16.46
CA VAL A 18 3.63 -16.73 -15.28
C VAL A 18 4.77 -15.94 -14.68
N VAL A 19 5.94 -16.55 -14.45
CA VAL A 19 7.12 -15.86 -13.93
C VAL A 19 7.55 -14.72 -14.84
N ALA A 20 7.62 -14.93 -16.15
CA ALA A 20 8.00 -13.88 -17.11
C ALA A 20 7.01 -12.69 -17.05
N ARG A 21 5.69 -12.93 -16.97
CA ARG A 21 4.68 -11.89 -16.82
C ARG A 21 4.87 -11.09 -15.53
N LEU A 22 5.13 -11.78 -14.41
CA LEU A 22 5.40 -11.12 -13.12
C LEU A 22 6.62 -10.21 -13.20
N VAL A 23 7.73 -10.73 -13.74
CA VAL A 23 8.97 -9.95 -13.90
C VAL A 23 8.73 -8.72 -14.79
N VAL A 24 8.10 -8.89 -15.95
CA VAL A 24 7.81 -7.77 -16.86
C VAL A 24 6.91 -6.73 -16.19
N ALA A 25 5.85 -7.14 -15.52
CA ALA A 25 4.93 -6.20 -14.86
C ALA A 25 5.61 -5.43 -13.72
N VAL A 26 6.40 -6.11 -12.89
CA VAL A 26 7.15 -5.45 -11.79
C VAL A 26 8.22 -4.51 -12.35
N LEU A 27 9.00 -4.93 -13.34
CA LEU A 27 10.01 -4.06 -13.95
C LEU A 27 9.39 -2.84 -14.63
N LEU A 28 8.28 -3.01 -15.34
CA LEU A 28 7.58 -1.89 -15.96
C LEU A 28 7.02 -0.93 -14.90
N TYR A 29 6.40 -1.46 -13.85
CA TYR A 29 5.92 -0.66 -12.72
C TYR A 29 7.05 0.18 -12.11
N LEU A 30 8.19 -0.45 -11.77
CA LEU A 30 9.34 0.22 -11.19
C LEU A 30 9.97 1.24 -12.14
N THR A 31 10.06 0.92 -13.44
CA THR A 31 10.60 1.83 -14.45
C THR A 31 9.72 3.08 -14.58
N VAL A 32 8.40 2.91 -14.72
CA VAL A 32 7.46 4.04 -14.83
C VAL A 32 7.50 4.89 -13.55
N LEU A 33 7.46 4.24 -12.39
CA LEU A 33 7.57 4.91 -11.09
C LEU A 33 8.86 5.76 -11.01
N SER A 34 10.01 5.16 -11.28
CA SER A 34 11.33 5.82 -11.17
C SER A 34 11.49 6.95 -12.18
N VAL A 35 11.06 6.76 -13.43
CA VAL A 35 11.17 7.79 -14.48
C VAL A 35 10.30 8.99 -14.15
N LEU A 36 9.05 8.77 -13.75
CA LEU A 36 8.15 9.87 -13.40
C LEU A 36 8.56 10.55 -12.10
N ALA A 37 8.93 9.80 -11.06
CA ALA A 37 9.40 10.37 -9.80
C ALA A 37 10.70 11.17 -10.00
N GLY A 38 11.69 10.63 -10.72
CA GLY A 38 12.95 11.29 -11.00
C GLY A 38 12.77 12.53 -11.88
N GLY A 39 11.94 12.45 -12.91
CA GLY A 39 11.63 13.59 -13.79
C GLY A 39 10.94 14.72 -13.02
N LEU A 40 9.95 14.40 -12.19
CA LEU A 40 9.24 15.40 -11.38
C LEU A 40 10.13 15.97 -10.27
N TYR A 41 11.02 15.17 -9.69
CA TYR A 41 12.01 15.66 -8.73
C TYR A 41 12.95 16.71 -9.39
N LEU A 42 13.48 16.44 -10.60
CA LEU A 42 14.32 17.37 -11.33
C LEU A 42 13.57 18.66 -11.68
N VAL A 43 12.30 18.56 -12.13
CA VAL A 43 11.47 19.75 -12.38
C VAL A 43 11.25 20.53 -11.09
N GLY A 44 11.00 19.85 -9.96
CA GLY A 44 10.85 20.48 -8.66
C GLY A 44 12.09 21.24 -8.22
N LEU A 45 13.27 20.67 -8.39
CA LEU A 45 14.55 21.34 -8.11
C LEU A 45 14.73 22.61 -8.94
N LEU A 46 14.35 22.57 -10.22
CA LEU A 46 14.50 23.71 -11.13
C LEU A 46 13.51 24.84 -10.85
N LEU A 47 12.27 24.52 -10.45
CA LEU A 47 11.20 25.50 -10.29
C LEU A 47 11.08 26.07 -8.87
N VAL A 48 11.34 25.25 -7.85
CA VAL A 48 10.97 25.57 -6.44
C VAL A 48 12.16 25.43 -5.49
N GLY A 49 13.27 24.86 -5.96
CA GLY A 49 14.41 24.52 -5.12
C GLY A 49 14.15 23.27 -4.25
N SER A 50 15.17 22.89 -3.45
CA SER A 50 15.04 21.76 -2.54
C SER A 50 14.06 22.10 -1.41
N GLY A 51 12.98 21.33 -1.26
CA GLY A 51 12.13 21.41 -0.06
C GLY A 51 10.66 21.72 -0.27
N ALA A 52 10.15 21.75 -1.50
CA ALA A 52 8.71 21.84 -1.71
C ALA A 52 8.02 20.51 -1.47
N TRP A 53 7.70 20.21 -0.21
CA TRP A 53 6.96 18.99 0.17
C TRP A 53 5.66 18.81 -0.62
N ALA A 54 4.92 19.89 -0.87
CA ALA A 54 3.73 19.87 -1.71
C ALA A 54 4.00 19.32 -3.11
N PHE A 55 5.15 19.69 -3.71
CA PHE A 55 5.56 19.19 -5.00
C PHE A 55 5.92 17.70 -4.93
N SER A 56 6.51 17.25 -3.82
CA SER A 56 6.80 15.82 -3.59
C SER A 56 5.53 14.98 -3.49
N MET A 57 4.46 15.48 -2.85
CA MET A 57 3.18 14.76 -2.76
C MET A 57 2.44 14.68 -4.10
N LEU A 58 2.47 15.74 -4.89
CA LEU A 58 1.95 15.71 -6.27
C LEU A 58 2.79 14.78 -7.15
N GLY A 59 4.11 14.82 -6.99
CA GLY A 59 5.04 13.90 -7.65
C GLY A 59 4.76 12.45 -7.30
N LEU A 60 4.51 12.16 -6.03
CA LEU A 60 4.09 10.83 -5.58
C LEU A 60 2.81 10.38 -6.29
N ALA A 61 1.77 11.23 -6.32
CA ALA A 61 0.51 10.91 -6.99
C ALA A 61 0.70 10.64 -8.49
N VAL A 62 1.48 11.46 -9.20
CA VAL A 62 1.70 11.29 -10.65
C VAL A 62 2.53 10.05 -10.94
N ALA A 63 3.62 9.83 -10.21
CA ALA A 63 4.51 8.69 -10.42
C ALA A 63 3.80 7.37 -10.12
N THR A 64 3.11 7.27 -8.98
CA THR A 64 2.35 6.07 -8.60
C THR A 64 1.10 5.88 -9.46
N GLY A 65 0.45 6.97 -9.89
CA GLY A 65 -0.65 6.93 -10.86
C GLY A 65 -0.22 6.36 -12.21
N GLY A 66 0.94 6.75 -12.71
CA GLY A 66 1.54 6.18 -13.92
C GLY A 66 1.89 4.70 -13.75
N ALA A 67 2.47 4.33 -12.61
CA ALA A 67 2.77 2.94 -12.28
C ALA A 67 1.48 2.09 -12.14
N PHE A 68 0.42 2.62 -11.51
CA PHE A 68 -0.90 2.00 -11.47
C PHE A 68 -1.44 1.73 -12.89
N ALA A 69 -1.41 2.76 -13.74
CA ALA A 69 -1.87 2.64 -15.12
C ALA A 69 -1.08 1.59 -15.91
N SER A 70 0.24 1.48 -15.68
CA SER A 70 1.07 0.48 -16.36
C SER A 70 0.63 -0.95 -16.04
N VAL A 71 0.26 -1.25 -14.77
CA VAL A 71 -0.28 -2.57 -14.39
C VAL A 71 -1.61 -2.85 -15.07
N LEU A 72 -2.50 -1.85 -15.15
CA LEU A 72 -3.78 -2.00 -15.85
C LEU A 72 -3.59 -2.27 -17.35
N LEU A 73 -2.63 -1.57 -17.96
CA LEU A 73 -2.30 -1.77 -19.38
C LEU A 73 -1.72 -3.16 -19.64
N VAL A 74 -0.78 -3.64 -18.82
CA VAL A 74 -0.26 -5.00 -18.92
C VAL A 74 -1.39 -6.02 -18.78
N TRP A 75 -2.24 -5.89 -17.77
CA TRP A 75 -3.36 -6.80 -17.56
C TRP A 75 -4.35 -6.82 -18.73
N ARG A 76 -4.66 -5.62 -19.25
CA ARG A 76 -5.64 -5.49 -20.32
C ARG A 76 -5.12 -5.85 -21.72
N LEU A 77 -3.90 -5.40 -22.05
CA LEU A 77 -3.36 -5.49 -23.41
C LEU A 77 -2.44 -6.69 -23.61
N VAL A 78 -1.59 -7.01 -22.61
CA VAL A 78 -0.65 -8.13 -22.70
C VAL A 78 -1.32 -9.43 -22.25
N ASP A 79 -1.92 -9.44 -21.06
CA ASP A 79 -2.61 -10.62 -20.52
C ASP A 79 -4.00 -10.83 -21.12
N ARG A 80 -4.54 -9.80 -21.78
CA ARG A 80 -5.87 -9.79 -22.43
C ARG A 80 -7.01 -10.19 -21.49
N ARG A 81 -6.91 -9.77 -20.23
CA ARG A 81 -7.89 -10.03 -19.19
C ARG A 81 -8.76 -8.81 -18.90
N MET A 82 -9.96 -9.02 -18.38
CA MET A 82 -10.85 -7.93 -17.96
C MET A 82 -10.36 -7.33 -16.65
N LEU A 83 -10.42 -6.00 -16.50
CA LEU A 83 -10.05 -5.31 -15.24
C LEU A 83 -10.88 -5.77 -14.04
N ALA A 84 -12.10 -6.22 -14.28
CA ALA A 84 -12.96 -6.81 -13.25
C ALA A 84 -12.32 -8.05 -12.58
N SER A 85 -11.53 -8.84 -13.32
CA SER A 85 -10.83 -10.01 -12.77
C SER A 85 -9.57 -9.65 -11.98
N LEU A 86 -9.08 -8.42 -12.09
CA LEU A 86 -8.02 -7.87 -11.25
C LEU A 86 -8.54 -7.47 -9.84
N GLY A 87 -9.86 -7.35 -9.70
CA GLY A 87 -10.51 -6.91 -8.47
C GLY A 87 -11.11 -5.51 -8.55
N LEU A 88 -11.26 -4.95 -9.76
CA LEU A 88 -11.76 -3.59 -10.01
C LEU A 88 -13.26 -3.57 -10.42
N ARG A 89 -14.07 -4.50 -9.90
CA ARG A 89 -15.52 -4.42 -10.05
C ARG A 89 -16.08 -3.28 -9.22
N SER A 90 -17.11 -2.60 -9.73
CA SER A 90 -17.67 -1.39 -9.08
C SER A 90 -18.77 -1.67 -8.03
N GLU A 91 -19.18 -2.93 -7.87
CA GLU A 91 -20.27 -3.30 -6.96
C GLU A 91 -19.96 -2.91 -5.51
N ARG A 92 -20.74 -1.95 -4.98
CA ARG A 92 -20.56 -1.39 -3.63
C ARG A 92 -19.14 -0.85 -3.36
N ALA A 93 -18.43 -0.35 -4.40
CA ALA A 93 -17.06 0.13 -4.31
C ALA A 93 -16.89 1.18 -3.20
N VAL A 94 -17.76 2.17 -3.16
CA VAL A 94 -17.75 3.23 -2.13
C VAL A 94 -17.90 2.67 -0.73
N LEU A 95 -18.86 1.75 -0.50
CA LEU A 95 -19.07 1.14 0.82
C LEU A 95 -17.86 0.32 1.26
N LYS A 96 -17.25 -0.44 0.34
CA LYS A 96 -16.04 -1.22 0.62
C LYS A 96 -14.86 -0.31 0.93
N TRP A 97 -14.71 0.77 0.16
CA TRP A 97 -13.70 1.78 0.41
C TRP A 97 -13.88 2.42 1.80
N LEU A 98 -15.09 2.87 2.15
CA LEU A 98 -15.37 3.47 3.46
C LEU A 98 -15.11 2.51 4.62
N ARG A 99 -15.44 1.22 4.48
CA ARG A 99 -15.12 0.19 5.48
C ARG A 99 -13.61 0.01 5.63
N GLY A 100 -12.90 -0.06 4.51
CA GLY A 100 -11.43 -0.13 4.50
C GLY A 100 -10.81 1.09 5.14
N ALA A 101 -11.30 2.30 4.84
CA ALA A 101 -10.85 3.55 5.43
C ALA A 101 -11.02 3.57 6.95
N ALA A 102 -12.20 3.14 7.44
CA ALA A 102 -12.45 3.04 8.88
C ALA A 102 -11.49 2.05 9.57
N VAL A 103 -11.21 0.92 8.93
CA VAL A 103 -10.28 -0.08 9.47
C VAL A 103 -8.84 0.43 9.42
N GLY A 104 -8.39 1.02 8.31
CA GLY A 104 -7.06 1.63 8.22
C GLY A 104 -6.84 2.72 9.28
N ALA A 105 -7.86 3.57 9.48
CA ALA A 105 -7.83 4.58 10.54
C ALA A 105 -7.76 3.98 11.94
N LEU A 106 -8.58 2.96 12.21
CA LEU A 106 -8.56 2.27 13.51
C LEU A 106 -7.21 1.59 13.77
N MET A 107 -6.64 0.92 12.77
CA MET A 107 -5.35 0.23 12.88
C MET A 107 -4.23 1.22 13.21
N MET A 108 -4.08 2.30 12.43
CA MET A 108 -3.04 3.30 12.65
C MET A 108 -3.24 4.03 13.98
N SER A 109 -4.49 4.41 14.31
CA SER A 109 -4.80 5.01 15.60
C SER A 109 -4.46 4.09 16.77
N ALA A 110 -4.72 2.79 16.68
CA ALA A 110 -4.36 1.82 17.69
C ALA A 110 -2.84 1.71 17.89
N VAL A 111 -2.05 1.78 16.81
CA VAL A 111 -0.58 1.81 16.90
C VAL A 111 -0.13 3.12 17.54
N VAL A 112 -0.65 4.27 17.13
CA VAL A 112 -0.20 5.56 17.63
C VAL A 112 -0.63 5.77 19.08
N PHE A 113 -1.93 5.70 19.37
CA PHE A 113 -2.44 5.98 20.72
C PHE A 113 -2.18 4.83 21.70
N GLY A 114 -2.36 3.59 21.26
CA GLY A 114 -2.18 2.42 22.13
C GLY A 114 -0.71 2.05 22.34
N TRP A 115 0.15 2.27 21.37
CA TRP A 115 1.54 1.85 21.46
C TRP A 115 2.50 3.02 21.66
N PHE A 116 2.53 3.99 20.75
CA PHE A 116 3.51 5.09 20.83
C PHE A 116 3.30 5.97 22.08
N LEU A 117 2.07 6.42 22.33
CA LEU A 117 1.81 7.36 23.42
C LEU A 117 1.72 6.67 24.78
N LEU A 118 1.04 5.51 24.88
CA LEU A 118 0.84 4.84 26.16
C LEU A 118 2.02 3.97 26.59
N ILE A 119 2.67 3.28 25.66
CA ILE A 119 3.74 2.32 25.96
C ILE A 119 5.11 2.89 25.62
N GLY A 120 5.26 3.49 24.44
CA GLY A 120 6.53 4.00 23.93
C GLY A 120 6.99 5.33 24.54
N GLY A 121 6.13 6.04 25.28
CA GLY A 121 6.47 7.31 25.91
C GLY A 121 6.74 8.44 24.91
N ALA A 122 6.13 8.43 23.74
CA ALA A 122 6.24 9.50 22.76
C ALA A 122 5.53 10.77 23.23
N SER A 123 6.08 11.92 22.89
CA SER A 123 5.41 13.22 23.04
C SER A 123 4.79 13.63 21.70
N TRP A 124 3.88 14.60 21.71
CA TRP A 124 3.27 15.13 20.49
C TRP A 124 3.02 16.62 20.60
N THR A 125 3.09 17.32 19.48
CA THR A 125 2.78 18.74 19.35
C THR A 125 1.89 18.96 18.13
N ALA A 126 0.94 19.91 18.22
CA ALA A 126 0.19 20.34 17.06
C ALA A 126 1.03 21.29 16.21
N ASN A 127 0.76 21.32 14.91
CA ASN A 127 1.39 22.28 14.02
C ASN A 127 0.99 23.73 14.40
N PRO A 128 1.94 24.65 14.58
CA PRO A 128 1.64 26.02 14.95
C PRO A 128 0.96 26.84 13.81
N ASP A 129 1.01 26.35 12.58
CA ASP A 129 0.35 26.94 11.41
C ASP A 129 -0.79 26.03 10.92
N PRO A 130 -2.05 26.23 11.38
CA PRO A 130 -3.18 25.41 10.98
C PRO A 130 -3.51 25.48 9.48
N GLY A 131 -3.24 26.61 8.83
CA GLY A 131 -3.48 26.80 7.40
C GLY A 131 -2.54 25.92 6.57
N ARG A 132 -1.25 25.94 6.88
CA ARG A 132 -0.25 25.10 6.26
C ARG A 132 -0.52 23.61 6.54
N ALA A 133 -0.85 23.26 7.78
CA ALA A 133 -1.21 21.90 8.15
C ALA A 133 -2.41 21.38 7.36
N ALA A 134 -3.48 22.18 7.21
CA ALA A 134 -4.65 21.79 6.43
C ALA A 134 -4.31 21.55 4.95
N GLY A 135 -3.48 22.42 4.37
CA GLY A 135 -2.98 22.25 3.00
C GLY A 135 -2.16 20.97 2.85
N ALA A 136 -1.26 20.69 3.80
CA ALA A 136 -0.45 19.48 3.81
C ALA A 136 -1.30 18.21 3.94
N VAL A 137 -2.28 18.22 4.85
CA VAL A 137 -3.23 17.09 5.04
C VAL A 137 -3.99 16.79 3.76
N ALA A 138 -4.48 17.83 3.06
CA ALA A 138 -5.23 17.68 1.81
C ALA A 138 -4.34 17.13 0.68
N LEU A 139 -3.14 17.68 0.49
CA LEU A 139 -2.20 17.24 -0.54
C LEU A 139 -1.68 15.83 -0.26
N GLY A 140 -1.35 15.54 0.99
CA GLY A 140 -0.94 14.19 1.39
C GLY A 140 -2.05 13.16 1.18
N PHE A 141 -3.32 13.55 1.43
CA PHE A 141 -4.45 12.67 1.11
C PHE A 141 -4.47 12.32 -0.38
N ILE A 142 -4.30 13.31 -1.28
CA ILE A 142 -4.23 13.07 -2.73
C ILE A 142 -3.07 12.13 -3.07
N GLY A 143 -1.87 12.37 -2.51
CA GLY A 143 -0.69 11.53 -2.73
C GLY A 143 -0.94 10.06 -2.36
N PHE A 144 -1.37 9.82 -1.13
CA PHE A 144 -1.59 8.46 -0.62
C PHE A 144 -2.86 7.79 -1.14
N PHE A 145 -3.88 8.58 -1.54
CA PHE A 145 -5.07 8.06 -2.22
C PHE A 145 -4.74 7.43 -3.58
N VAL A 146 -3.64 7.82 -4.20
CA VAL A 146 -3.14 7.20 -5.44
C VAL A 146 -2.06 6.14 -5.16
N GLN A 147 -1.14 6.41 -4.23
CA GLN A 147 -0.02 5.53 -3.92
C GLN A 147 -0.47 4.17 -3.37
N GLY A 148 -1.34 4.13 -2.35
CA GLY A 148 -1.84 2.88 -1.79
C GLY A 148 -2.49 1.97 -2.84
N PRO A 149 -3.47 2.46 -3.64
CA PRO A 149 -4.03 1.71 -4.76
C PRO A 149 -3.01 1.21 -5.78
N ALA A 150 -1.96 1.98 -6.09
CA ALA A 150 -0.94 1.58 -7.05
C ALA A 150 -0.18 0.32 -6.60
N GLU A 151 0.17 0.25 -5.33
CA GLU A 151 0.83 -0.93 -4.76
C GLU A 151 -0.13 -2.10 -4.60
N GLU A 152 -1.35 -1.85 -4.15
CA GLU A 152 -2.35 -2.92 -4.01
C GLU A 152 -2.75 -3.53 -5.37
N VAL A 153 -2.87 -2.73 -6.44
CA VAL A 153 -3.16 -3.28 -7.77
C VAL A 153 -2.02 -4.15 -8.29
N LEU A 154 -0.76 -3.78 -8.01
CA LEU A 154 0.38 -4.60 -8.37
C LEU A 154 0.39 -5.90 -7.56
N PHE A 155 0.38 -5.80 -6.23
CA PHE A 155 0.63 -6.97 -5.38
C PHE A 155 -0.63 -7.82 -5.17
N ARG A 156 -1.77 -7.24 -4.76
CA ARG A 156 -3.01 -7.97 -4.48
C ARG A 156 -3.88 -8.15 -5.72
N GLY A 157 -3.68 -7.32 -6.73
CA GLY A 157 -4.24 -7.49 -8.06
C GLY A 157 -3.40 -8.44 -8.88
N TYR A 158 -2.31 -7.94 -9.47
CA TYR A 158 -1.56 -8.63 -10.51
C TYR A 158 -0.77 -9.85 -10.01
N VAL A 159 0.09 -9.66 -9.01
CA VAL A 159 0.97 -10.72 -8.48
C VAL A 159 0.15 -11.85 -7.87
N LEU A 160 -0.75 -11.53 -6.93
CA LEU A 160 -1.58 -12.51 -6.26
C LEU A 160 -2.42 -13.33 -7.24
N GLU A 161 -3.12 -12.69 -8.19
CA GLU A 161 -4.04 -13.39 -9.10
C GLU A 161 -3.29 -14.29 -10.11
N ASN A 162 -2.10 -13.88 -10.58
CA ASN A 162 -1.29 -14.73 -11.46
C ASN A 162 -0.75 -15.95 -10.73
N ILE A 163 -0.25 -15.77 -9.50
CA ILE A 163 0.29 -16.89 -8.70
C ILE A 163 -0.82 -17.81 -8.23
N ARG A 164 -1.93 -17.24 -7.72
CA ARG A 164 -3.12 -18.00 -7.32
C ARG A 164 -3.65 -18.88 -8.45
N GLY A 165 -3.71 -18.33 -9.66
CA GLY A 165 -4.20 -19.05 -10.84
C GLY A 165 -3.36 -20.25 -11.24
N LYS A 166 -2.08 -20.28 -10.84
CA LYS A 166 -1.15 -21.38 -11.17
C LYS A 166 -0.87 -22.32 -10.00
N TRP A 167 -0.66 -21.77 -8.79
CA TRP A 167 -0.19 -22.54 -7.62
C TRP A 167 -1.16 -22.51 -6.45
N GLY A 168 -2.30 -21.83 -6.58
CA GLY A 168 -3.34 -21.79 -5.54
C GLY A 168 -3.22 -20.60 -4.59
N MET A 169 -4.23 -20.46 -3.74
CA MET A 169 -4.48 -19.28 -2.90
C MET A 169 -3.34 -19.00 -1.91
N THR A 170 -2.87 -20.04 -1.23
CA THR A 170 -1.81 -19.90 -0.21
C THR A 170 -0.54 -19.31 -0.79
N TRP A 171 -0.10 -19.83 -1.94
CA TRP A 171 1.06 -19.30 -2.65
C TRP A 171 0.82 -17.88 -3.18
N GLY A 172 -0.40 -17.61 -3.69
CA GLY A 172 -0.78 -16.26 -4.12
C GLY A 172 -0.64 -15.22 -3.01
N ILE A 173 -1.19 -15.50 -1.83
CA ILE A 173 -1.11 -14.61 -0.66
C ILE A 173 0.35 -14.50 -0.20
N GLY A 174 1.03 -15.62 0.04
CA GLY A 174 2.38 -15.64 0.62
C GLY A 174 3.41 -14.92 -0.25
N ILE A 175 3.50 -15.27 -1.54
CA ILE A 175 4.48 -14.67 -2.44
C ILE A 175 4.17 -13.18 -2.67
N SER A 176 2.89 -12.81 -2.82
CA SER A 176 2.50 -11.41 -2.96
C SER A 176 2.89 -10.58 -1.73
N ALA A 177 2.70 -11.10 -0.52
CA ALA A 177 3.03 -10.42 0.72
C ALA A 177 4.55 -10.28 0.91
N ILE A 178 5.31 -11.34 0.63
CA ILE A 178 6.78 -11.30 0.70
C ILE A 178 7.35 -10.35 -0.34
N ALA A 179 6.88 -10.40 -1.59
CA ALA A 179 7.33 -9.50 -2.66
C ALA A 179 7.03 -8.02 -2.33
N PHE A 180 5.88 -7.74 -1.74
CA PHE A 180 5.54 -6.40 -1.23
C PHE A 180 6.55 -5.92 -0.18
N SER A 181 6.87 -6.74 0.81
CA SER A 181 7.85 -6.39 1.83
C SER A 181 9.25 -6.20 1.24
N LEU A 182 9.69 -7.07 0.32
CA LEU A 182 10.99 -6.97 -0.33
C LEU A 182 11.16 -5.70 -1.16
N LEU A 183 10.07 -5.13 -1.70
CA LEU A 183 10.14 -3.85 -2.42
C LEU A 183 10.62 -2.70 -1.52
N HIS A 184 10.45 -2.82 -0.21
CA HIS A 184 10.84 -1.80 0.77
C HIS A 184 12.26 -1.98 1.33
N THR A 185 13.02 -2.97 0.84
CA THR A 185 14.41 -3.20 1.33
C THR A 185 15.37 -2.02 1.15
N PRO A 186 15.23 -1.14 0.13
CA PRO A 186 16.08 0.03 0.01
C PRO A 186 15.74 1.16 1.00
N ASN A 187 14.60 1.08 1.69
CA ASN A 187 14.11 2.17 2.51
C ASN A 187 14.90 2.32 3.83
N PRO A 188 15.10 3.56 4.32
CA PRO A 188 15.79 3.81 5.58
C PRO A 188 15.16 3.05 6.75
N GLY A 189 15.99 2.42 7.57
CA GLY A 189 15.53 1.69 8.76
C GLY A 189 14.87 0.34 8.49
N PHE A 190 14.88 -0.15 7.24
CA PHE A 190 14.41 -1.50 6.94
C PHE A 190 15.19 -2.56 7.73
N GLY A 191 14.50 -3.59 8.20
CA GLY A 191 15.10 -4.66 9.00
C GLY A 191 14.10 -5.79 9.26
N ALA A 192 14.44 -6.69 10.18
CA ALA A 192 13.64 -7.90 10.41
C ALA A 192 12.19 -7.61 10.85
N LEU A 193 12.00 -6.67 11.78
CA LEU A 193 10.66 -6.35 12.28
C LEU A 193 9.80 -5.59 11.25
N PRO A 194 10.31 -4.54 10.57
CA PRO A 194 9.66 -3.99 9.38
C PRO A 194 9.30 -5.04 8.32
N PHE A 195 10.25 -5.93 7.98
CA PHE A 195 9.98 -7.01 7.02
C PHE A 195 8.77 -7.86 7.44
N ILE A 196 8.74 -8.35 8.69
CA ILE A 196 7.65 -9.17 9.21
C ILE A 196 6.32 -8.39 9.17
N ASN A 197 6.33 -7.13 9.61
CA ASN A 197 5.12 -6.31 9.65
C ASN A 197 4.58 -5.98 8.26
N LEU A 198 5.44 -5.71 7.29
CA LEU A 198 5.01 -5.52 5.89
C LEU A 198 4.47 -6.81 5.27
N VAL A 199 5.04 -7.97 5.60
CA VAL A 199 4.46 -9.27 5.20
C VAL A 199 3.08 -9.44 5.84
N LEU A 200 2.92 -9.17 7.13
CA LEU A 200 1.63 -9.24 7.82
C LEU A 200 0.61 -8.26 7.24
N PHE A 201 1.01 -7.03 6.90
CA PHE A 201 0.18 -6.05 6.22
C PHE A 201 -0.27 -6.59 4.84
N GLY A 202 0.66 -7.19 4.10
CA GLY A 202 0.38 -7.85 2.84
C GLY A 202 -0.63 -8.98 2.93
N VAL A 203 -0.51 -9.81 3.96
CA VAL A 203 -1.47 -10.89 4.26
C VAL A 203 -2.82 -10.32 4.67
N ALA A 204 -2.85 -9.30 5.53
CA ALA A 204 -4.08 -8.68 6.02
C ALA A 204 -4.91 -8.09 4.86
N THR A 205 -4.27 -7.29 3.96
CA THR A 205 -4.96 -6.68 2.81
C THR A 205 -5.37 -7.72 1.76
N ALA A 206 -4.58 -8.79 1.56
CA ALA A 206 -4.96 -9.91 0.69
C ALA A 206 -6.18 -10.66 1.25
N LEU A 207 -6.19 -10.97 2.54
CA LEU A 207 -7.35 -11.61 3.20
C LEU A 207 -8.57 -10.70 3.18
N TRP A 208 -8.40 -9.40 3.38
CA TRP A 208 -9.49 -8.42 3.28
C TRP A 208 -10.13 -8.47 1.89
N LYS A 209 -9.31 -8.33 0.83
CA LYS A 209 -9.76 -8.47 -0.55
C LYS A 209 -10.60 -9.75 -0.76
N LEU A 210 -10.07 -10.88 -0.31
CA LEU A 210 -10.62 -12.19 -0.64
C LEU A 210 -11.85 -12.56 0.20
N ARG A 211 -11.85 -12.24 1.51
CA ARG A 211 -12.88 -12.69 2.45
C ARG A 211 -13.95 -11.64 2.74
N ILE A 212 -13.55 -10.36 2.79
CA ILE A 212 -14.46 -9.27 3.15
C ILE A 212 -15.09 -8.65 1.90
N ASP A 213 -14.29 -8.35 0.90
CA ASP A 213 -14.72 -7.62 -0.30
C ASP A 213 -15.06 -8.50 -1.51
N GLY A 214 -15.05 -9.83 -1.34
CA GLY A 214 -15.43 -10.78 -2.40
C GLY A 214 -14.53 -10.68 -3.63
N GLY A 215 -13.22 -10.56 -3.42
CA GLY A 215 -12.20 -10.47 -4.47
C GLY A 215 -11.96 -9.06 -5.02
N GLN A 216 -12.57 -8.01 -4.44
CA GLN A 216 -12.37 -6.63 -4.89
C GLN A 216 -11.32 -5.91 -4.06
N LEU A 217 -10.64 -4.92 -4.66
CA LEU A 217 -9.50 -4.21 -4.08
C LEU A 217 -9.88 -2.97 -3.26
N TRP A 218 -11.13 -2.50 -3.31
CA TRP A 218 -11.51 -1.18 -2.79
C TRP A 218 -11.22 -0.99 -1.30
N GLY A 219 -11.48 -2.00 -0.49
CA GLY A 219 -11.16 -1.93 0.93
C GLY A 219 -9.66 -1.98 1.21
N ALA A 220 -8.91 -2.83 0.48
CA ALA A 220 -7.46 -2.88 0.58
C ALA A 220 -6.83 -1.53 0.17
N PHE A 221 -7.32 -0.91 -0.91
CA PHE A 221 -6.92 0.44 -1.33
C PHE A 221 -7.08 1.45 -0.18
N ALA A 222 -8.26 1.44 0.44
CA ALA A 222 -8.55 2.38 1.51
C ALA A 222 -7.75 2.10 2.79
N ILE A 223 -7.60 0.83 3.21
CA ILE A 223 -6.76 0.46 4.35
C ILE A 223 -5.35 1.02 4.16
N HIS A 224 -4.75 0.79 2.99
CA HIS A 224 -3.39 1.21 2.69
C HIS A 224 -3.26 2.74 2.62
N SER A 225 -4.12 3.41 1.84
CA SER A 225 -4.10 4.86 1.70
C SER A 225 -4.26 5.59 3.03
N ILE A 226 -5.23 5.16 3.85
CA ILE A 226 -5.52 5.81 5.13
C ILE A 226 -4.44 5.52 6.17
N TRP A 227 -3.90 4.29 6.18
CA TRP A 227 -2.76 3.96 7.03
C TRP A 227 -1.57 4.91 6.76
N ASN A 228 -1.11 5.00 5.49
CA ASN A 228 0.04 5.83 5.12
C ASN A 228 -0.22 7.33 5.34
N TRP A 229 -1.39 7.82 4.95
CA TRP A 229 -1.76 9.22 5.12
C TRP A 229 -1.81 9.65 6.59
N LEU A 230 -2.46 8.85 7.45
CA LEU A 230 -2.48 9.13 8.88
C LEU A 230 -1.08 9.10 9.48
N GLN A 231 -0.29 8.07 9.15
CA GLN A 231 1.05 7.90 9.67
C GLN A 231 1.94 9.09 9.34
N GLN A 232 2.07 9.43 8.06
CA GLN A 232 3.07 10.39 7.61
C GLN A 232 2.61 11.84 7.73
N VAL A 233 1.34 12.12 7.44
CA VAL A 233 0.88 13.51 7.31
C VAL A 233 0.06 13.97 8.50
N VAL A 234 -0.78 13.11 9.04
CA VAL A 234 -1.57 13.48 10.22
C VAL A 234 -0.72 13.38 11.49
N PHE A 235 -0.03 12.28 11.69
CA PHE A 235 0.75 12.03 12.91
C PHE A 235 2.22 12.43 12.80
N GLY A 236 2.73 12.77 11.61
CA GLY A 236 4.10 13.22 11.42
C GLY A 236 5.16 12.15 11.71
N LEU A 237 4.82 10.89 11.53
CA LEU A 237 5.71 9.74 11.74
C LEU A 237 6.30 9.27 10.40
N PRO A 238 7.52 8.73 10.38
CA PRO A 238 8.07 8.14 9.17
C PRO A 238 7.14 7.05 8.62
N ASN A 239 6.95 7.03 7.31
CA ASN A 239 6.17 6.01 6.61
C ASN A 239 7.14 5.16 5.77
N SER A 240 7.32 3.91 6.15
CA SER A 240 8.30 3.01 5.54
C SER A 240 9.69 3.65 5.36
N GLY A 241 10.13 4.43 6.34
CA GLY A 241 11.41 5.12 6.33
C GLY A 241 11.42 6.55 5.77
N GLU A 242 10.33 6.98 5.13
CA GLU A 242 10.20 8.33 4.56
C GLU A 242 9.47 9.26 5.53
N ALA A 243 10.09 10.39 5.87
CA ALA A 243 9.55 11.37 6.81
C ALA A 243 9.08 12.64 6.09
N SER A 244 8.02 13.25 6.62
CA SER A 244 7.59 14.61 6.23
C SER A 244 8.24 15.64 7.15
N PRO A 245 8.54 16.85 6.64
CA PRO A 245 8.97 17.96 7.50
C PRO A 245 7.87 18.30 8.52
N PRO A 246 8.21 18.58 9.80
CA PRO A 246 7.20 18.85 10.84
C PRO A 246 6.21 19.96 10.51
N GLN A 247 6.64 20.97 9.76
CA GLN A 247 5.76 22.08 9.31
C GLN A 247 4.69 21.65 8.27
N ASP A 248 4.86 20.47 7.67
CA ASP A 248 3.97 19.90 6.66
C ASP A 248 3.18 18.69 7.18
N THR A 249 2.94 18.64 8.49
CA THR A 249 2.14 17.63 9.18
C THR A 249 1.12 18.28 10.10
N LEU A 250 0.03 17.59 10.43
CA LEU A 250 -0.97 18.11 11.39
C LEU A 250 -0.45 18.05 12.82
N PHE A 251 0.15 16.93 13.17
CA PHE A 251 0.83 16.71 14.44
C PHE A 251 2.28 16.27 14.17
N SER A 252 3.16 16.54 15.10
CA SER A 252 4.50 15.98 15.15
C SER A 252 4.61 15.09 16.38
N ILE A 253 4.64 13.77 16.19
CA ILE A 253 4.88 12.80 17.23
C ILE A 253 6.38 12.53 17.28
N VAL A 254 6.97 12.79 18.46
CA VAL A 254 8.39 12.58 18.72
C VAL A 254 8.55 11.33 19.58
N PRO A 255 9.06 10.24 19.00
CA PRO A 255 9.28 9.00 19.75
C PRO A 255 10.35 9.17 20.81
N ASN A 256 10.28 8.39 21.90
CA ASN A 256 11.37 8.25 22.85
C ASN A 256 12.48 7.37 22.25
N THR A 257 13.45 7.99 21.60
CA THR A 257 14.58 7.30 20.94
C THR A 257 15.58 6.66 21.89
N SER A 258 15.50 6.95 23.20
CA SER A 258 16.29 6.26 24.23
C SER A 258 15.76 4.85 24.52
N ALA A 259 14.52 4.56 24.14
CA ALA A 259 13.93 3.24 24.26
C ALA A 259 14.44 2.28 23.16
N ALA A 260 14.20 0.99 23.34
CA ALA A 260 14.59 -0.01 22.36
C ALA A 260 13.88 0.23 20.99
N PRO A 261 14.55 0.03 19.85
CA PRO A 261 13.99 0.31 18.51
C PRO A 261 12.64 -0.36 18.22
N TRP A 262 12.39 -1.53 18.76
CA TRP A 262 11.10 -2.24 18.57
C TRP A 262 9.92 -1.54 19.29
N LEU A 263 10.18 -0.58 20.18
CA LEU A 263 9.15 0.25 20.81
C LEU A 263 8.76 1.44 19.95
N TRP A 264 9.71 2.08 19.27
CA TRP A 264 9.45 3.30 18.51
C TRP A 264 9.63 3.17 16.99
N GLY A 265 10.07 1.99 16.49
CA GLY A 265 10.13 1.66 15.09
C GLY A 265 11.41 2.07 14.36
N GLY A 266 12.38 2.68 15.08
CA GLY A 266 13.62 3.14 14.44
C GLY A 266 13.36 4.15 13.33
N GLY A 267 14.26 4.19 12.35
CA GLY A 267 14.10 5.05 11.17
C GLY A 267 12.96 4.64 10.25
N PHE A 268 12.43 3.42 10.38
CA PHE A 268 11.34 2.93 9.53
C PHE A 268 9.96 3.49 9.95
N GLY A 269 9.81 3.83 11.22
CA GLY A 269 8.57 4.34 11.79
C GLY A 269 7.67 3.26 12.41
N PRO A 270 6.37 3.54 12.62
CA PRO A 270 5.41 2.66 13.30
C PRO A 270 5.38 1.24 12.80
N GLU A 271 5.60 1.02 11.52
CA GLU A 271 5.67 -0.31 10.88
C GLU A 271 6.85 -1.16 11.40
N GLY A 272 7.85 -0.54 12.02
CA GLY A 272 8.97 -1.19 12.69
C GLY A 272 8.71 -1.55 14.16
N THR A 273 7.47 -1.53 14.66
CA THR A 273 7.13 -1.75 16.08
C THR A 273 6.43 -3.08 16.34
N LEU A 274 6.55 -3.59 17.57
CA LEU A 274 5.71 -4.69 18.04
C LEU A 274 4.22 -4.28 18.14
N GLY A 275 3.93 -3.00 18.31
CA GLY A 275 2.55 -2.49 18.28
C GLY A 275 1.89 -2.74 16.93
N ALA A 276 2.61 -2.46 15.83
CA ALA A 276 2.12 -2.80 14.50
C ALA A 276 1.95 -4.31 14.32
N THR A 277 2.89 -5.14 14.82
CA THR A 277 2.76 -6.60 14.79
C THR A 277 1.47 -7.08 15.44
N ILE A 278 1.17 -6.58 16.65
CA ILE A 278 -0.03 -6.97 17.41
C ILE A 278 -1.31 -6.57 16.66
N VAL A 279 -1.38 -5.34 16.16
CA VAL A 279 -2.53 -4.83 15.41
C VAL A 279 -2.74 -5.63 14.12
N LEU A 280 -1.68 -5.89 13.36
CA LEU A 280 -1.74 -6.64 12.11
C LEU A 280 -2.15 -8.10 12.34
N LEU A 281 -1.62 -8.77 13.36
CA LEU A 281 -2.03 -10.12 13.75
C LEU A 281 -3.51 -10.16 14.16
N ALA A 282 -4.00 -9.16 14.89
CA ALA A 282 -5.40 -9.07 15.26
C ALA A 282 -6.30 -8.94 14.02
N VAL A 283 -5.92 -8.13 13.03
CA VAL A 283 -6.67 -7.99 11.77
C VAL A 283 -6.63 -9.28 10.95
N VAL A 284 -5.48 -9.93 10.83
CA VAL A 284 -5.35 -11.24 10.18
C VAL A 284 -6.26 -12.26 10.86
N ALA A 285 -6.21 -12.38 12.18
CA ALA A 285 -7.04 -13.30 12.93
C ALA A 285 -8.55 -13.00 12.79
N ALA A 286 -8.93 -11.73 12.81
CA ALA A 286 -10.33 -11.31 12.61
C ALA A 286 -10.82 -11.65 11.19
N THR A 287 -10.02 -11.37 10.16
CA THR A 287 -10.39 -11.68 8.77
C THR A 287 -10.43 -13.18 8.49
N LEU A 288 -9.60 -13.99 9.14
CA LEU A 288 -9.63 -15.44 9.01
C LEU A 288 -10.91 -16.06 9.58
N ARG A 289 -11.56 -15.43 10.58
CA ARG A 289 -12.85 -15.89 11.14
C ARG A 289 -14.04 -15.63 10.21
N VAL A 290 -13.91 -14.72 9.25
CA VAL A 290 -14.96 -14.45 8.28
C VAL A 290 -14.97 -15.54 7.21
N ARG A 291 -16.10 -16.21 7.02
CA ARG A 291 -16.26 -17.20 5.94
C ARG A 291 -16.17 -16.49 4.58
N PRO A 292 -15.39 -17.02 3.61
CA PRO A 292 -15.35 -16.45 2.26
C PRO A 292 -16.77 -16.38 1.68
N ARG A 293 -17.15 -15.20 1.20
CA ARG A 293 -18.38 -15.05 0.41
C ARG A 293 -18.05 -15.46 -1.02
N GLY A 294 -18.58 -16.60 -1.47
CA GLY A 294 -18.41 -17.24 -2.78
C GLY A 294 -17.49 -16.53 -3.80
N VAL A 295 -16.26 -17.02 -3.92
CA VAL A 295 -15.29 -16.66 -4.98
C VAL A 295 -15.18 -17.84 -5.93
#